data_370bc4a6fbcaeae3bb4edd751eb45788
#
_entry.id   370bc4a6fbcaeae3bb4edd751eb45788
#
_cell.length_a   1.000
_cell.length_b   1.000
_cell.length_c   1.000
_cell.angle_alpha   90.00
_cell.angle_beta   90.00
_cell.angle_gamma   90.00
#
_symmetry.space_group_name_H-M   'P 1'
#
loop_
_entity.id
_entity.type
_entity.pdbx_description
1 polymer ?
#
loop_
_entity_poly.entity_id
_entity_poly.type
_entity_poly.pdbx_seq_one_letter_code
_entity_poly.pdbx_strand_id
1 'polypeptide(L)'
;MKRILFSLLMVLLAVPTFAQVDKDHDFKAAKNMEIFNAIYKNLDLMYVDTLDAEVVVGNGINAMLRSLDPYTTYYPEQKMKELKNLLTGKYAGVGAVIRYNFQLQRVCISEPYENMPAAEVGLKKGDIILSIDDEDMTNKEVSYVSDHLRGDPGSSFMLKVKRPSTGKTMKVKVTRRTIQLPFLPYYGMLEGSIGYINFNSFTEQSAKEVRRAFIDLRKQGAKSLVFDLRNNGGGSVTEAVSIINMFLPKGKTVLEMKGKLQRSNHVYKTTVEPIDSV
;
A
#
# COMPACT_ATOMS: atom_id res chain seq x y z
N MET A 1 -23.24 -66.32 0.38
CA MET A 1 -24.28 -65.26 0.24
C MET A 1 -24.26 -64.22 1.34
N LYS A 2 -24.12 -64.54 2.63
CA LYS A 2 -24.13 -63.56 3.75
C LYS A 2 -22.96 -62.56 3.70
N ARG A 3 -21.76 -62.94 3.20
CA ARG A 3 -20.57 -62.02 3.10
C ARG A 3 -20.67 -60.99 1.97
N ILE A 4 -21.37 -61.32 0.87
CA ILE A 4 -21.58 -60.42 -0.26
C ILE A 4 -22.63 -59.36 0.10
N LEU A 5 -23.63 -59.70 0.89
CA LEU A 5 -24.65 -58.78 1.36
C LEU A 5 -24.08 -57.72 2.31
N PHE A 6 -23.09 -58.11 3.15
CA PHE A 6 -22.42 -57.17 4.07
C PHE A 6 -21.50 -56.17 3.35
N SER A 7 -20.83 -56.60 2.27
CA SER A 7 -20.00 -55.74 1.42
C SER A 7 -20.85 -54.74 0.63
N LEU A 8 -22.05 -55.14 0.19
CA LEU A 8 -22.97 -54.27 -0.53
C LEU A 8 -23.59 -53.21 0.40
N LEU A 9 -23.83 -53.55 1.68
CA LEU A 9 -24.34 -52.60 2.67
C LEU A 9 -23.29 -51.57 3.09
N MET A 10 -22.00 -51.91 3.09
CA MET A 10 -20.91 -50.96 3.38
C MET A 10 -20.68 -49.97 2.24
N VAL A 11 -20.93 -50.34 0.99
CA VAL A 11 -20.80 -49.44 -0.16
C VAL A 11 -21.94 -48.40 -0.21
N LEU A 12 -23.10 -48.74 0.32
CA LEU A 12 -24.26 -47.82 0.39
C LEU A 12 -24.12 -46.74 1.48
N LEU A 13 -23.19 -46.89 2.44
CA LEU A 13 -22.93 -45.88 3.49
C LEU A 13 -21.85 -44.88 3.14
N ALA A 14 -21.17 -45.03 2.01
CA ALA A 14 -20.24 -44.03 1.46
C ALA A 14 -20.98 -43.04 0.55
N VAL A 15 -22.09 -42.48 1.00
CA VAL A 15 -22.68 -41.31 0.38
C VAL A 15 -21.72 -40.15 0.69
N PRO A 16 -21.06 -39.53 -0.32
CA PRO A 16 -20.30 -38.34 -0.05
C PRO A 16 -21.25 -37.30 0.56
N THR A 17 -20.98 -36.89 1.76
CA THR A 17 -21.61 -35.70 2.34
C THR A 17 -21.21 -34.51 1.44
N PHE A 18 -21.99 -34.31 0.38
CA PHE A 18 -21.96 -33.01 -0.31
C PHE A 18 -22.28 -31.98 0.76
N ALA A 19 -21.37 -31.05 0.96
CA ALA A 19 -21.62 -29.90 1.80
C ALA A 19 -23.00 -29.37 1.39
N GLN A 20 -23.91 -29.29 2.35
CA GLN A 20 -25.28 -28.86 2.14
C GLN A 20 -25.19 -27.40 1.64
N VAL A 21 -25.32 -27.24 0.33
CA VAL A 21 -25.39 -25.93 -0.30
C VAL A 21 -26.64 -25.26 0.26
N ASP A 22 -26.49 -24.17 0.96
CA ASP A 22 -27.61 -23.40 1.49
C ASP A 22 -28.37 -22.76 0.32
N LYS A 23 -29.34 -23.51 -0.20
CA LYS A 23 -30.16 -23.10 -1.37
C LYS A 23 -30.88 -21.76 -1.14
N ASP A 24 -31.23 -21.46 0.10
CA ASP A 24 -31.87 -20.18 0.45
C ASP A 24 -30.87 -19.02 0.35
N HIS A 25 -29.63 -19.24 0.79
CA HIS A 25 -28.55 -18.26 0.63
C HIS A 25 -28.24 -17.98 -0.84
N ASP A 26 -28.08 -19.03 -1.65
CA ASP A 26 -27.76 -18.89 -3.07
C ASP A 26 -28.88 -18.22 -3.85
N PHE A 27 -30.13 -18.56 -3.55
CA PHE A 27 -31.30 -17.90 -4.15
C PHE A 27 -31.35 -16.43 -3.78
N LYS A 28 -31.13 -16.06 -2.52
CA LYS A 28 -31.11 -14.67 -2.07
C LYS A 28 -29.96 -13.90 -2.71
N ALA A 29 -28.79 -14.50 -2.83
CA ALA A 29 -27.64 -13.90 -3.50
C ALA A 29 -27.94 -13.59 -4.97
N ALA A 30 -28.45 -14.59 -5.71
CA ALA A 30 -28.82 -14.42 -7.12
C ALA A 30 -29.89 -13.33 -7.32
N LYS A 31 -30.97 -13.36 -6.53
CA LYS A 31 -32.03 -12.35 -6.57
C LYS A 31 -31.50 -10.93 -6.32
N ASN A 32 -30.63 -10.75 -5.33
CA ASN A 32 -30.07 -9.42 -5.03
C ASN A 32 -29.12 -8.93 -6.12
N MET A 33 -28.38 -9.83 -6.78
CA MET A 33 -27.58 -9.48 -7.96
C MET A 33 -28.43 -9.04 -9.14
N GLU A 34 -29.57 -9.70 -9.40
CA GLU A 34 -30.52 -9.28 -10.43
C GLU A 34 -31.08 -7.88 -10.13
N ILE A 35 -31.45 -7.61 -8.88
CA ILE A 35 -31.94 -6.28 -8.45
C ILE A 35 -30.86 -5.23 -8.67
N PHE A 36 -29.61 -5.50 -8.27
CA PHE A 36 -28.48 -4.59 -8.45
C PHE A 36 -28.27 -4.25 -9.94
N ASN A 37 -28.24 -5.28 -10.80
CA ASN A 37 -28.10 -5.12 -12.24
C ASN A 37 -29.26 -4.32 -12.86
N ALA A 38 -30.50 -4.57 -12.41
CA ALA A 38 -31.67 -3.85 -12.89
C ALA A 38 -31.62 -2.37 -12.48
N ILE A 39 -31.22 -2.06 -11.26
CA ILE A 39 -31.04 -0.69 -10.77
C ILE A 39 -29.98 0.03 -11.60
N TYR A 40 -28.79 -0.57 -11.76
CA TYR A 40 -27.70 0.02 -12.53
C TYR A 40 -28.11 0.30 -13.97
N LYS A 41 -28.75 -0.67 -14.65
CA LYS A 41 -29.25 -0.52 -16.02
C LYS A 41 -30.26 0.60 -16.15
N ASN A 42 -31.17 0.72 -15.19
CA ASN A 42 -32.17 1.81 -15.23
C ASN A 42 -31.52 3.18 -14.96
N LEU A 43 -30.53 3.25 -14.07
CA LEU A 43 -29.75 4.48 -13.86
C LEU A 43 -29.04 4.90 -15.14
N ASP A 44 -28.33 3.99 -15.80
CA ASP A 44 -27.59 4.26 -17.04
C ASP A 44 -28.49 4.74 -18.19
N LEU A 45 -29.73 4.20 -18.28
CA LEU A 45 -30.69 4.54 -19.33
C LEU A 45 -31.52 5.79 -19.05
N MET A 46 -31.81 6.11 -17.78
CA MET A 46 -32.85 7.08 -17.42
C MET A 46 -32.33 8.27 -16.63
N TYR A 47 -31.08 8.25 -16.16
CA TYR A 47 -30.51 9.40 -15.43
C TYR A 47 -30.31 10.58 -16.40
N VAL A 48 -30.48 11.81 -15.88
CA VAL A 48 -30.42 13.04 -16.69
C VAL A 48 -29.05 13.29 -17.32
N ASP A 49 -27.96 12.91 -16.62
CA ASP A 49 -26.59 13.06 -17.11
C ASP A 49 -26.01 11.73 -17.53
N THR A 50 -25.02 11.76 -18.42
CA THR A 50 -24.21 10.56 -18.74
C THR A 50 -23.43 10.10 -17.52
N LEU A 51 -23.63 8.85 -17.11
CA LEU A 51 -22.94 8.27 -15.97
C LEU A 51 -21.60 7.68 -16.40
N ASP A 52 -20.58 7.90 -15.55
CA ASP A 52 -19.34 7.15 -15.63
C ASP A 52 -19.54 5.80 -14.91
N ALA A 53 -19.56 4.73 -15.70
CA ALA A 53 -19.81 3.37 -15.22
C ALA A 53 -18.79 2.93 -14.15
N GLU A 54 -17.51 3.26 -14.33
CA GLU A 54 -16.44 2.87 -13.40
C GLU A 54 -16.59 3.58 -12.06
N VAL A 55 -16.96 4.86 -12.08
CA VAL A 55 -17.20 5.65 -10.87
C VAL A 55 -18.42 5.16 -10.12
N VAL A 56 -19.55 4.97 -10.82
CA VAL A 56 -20.81 4.56 -10.18
C VAL A 56 -20.73 3.15 -9.60
N VAL A 57 -20.24 2.18 -10.38
CA VAL A 57 -20.07 0.80 -9.92
C VAL A 57 -19.01 0.73 -8.84
N GLY A 58 -17.89 1.44 -8.97
CA GLY A 58 -16.82 1.52 -7.97
C GLY A 58 -17.32 2.06 -6.62
N ASN A 59 -18.18 3.07 -6.63
CA ASN A 59 -18.82 3.58 -5.41
C ASN A 59 -19.72 2.54 -4.76
N GLY A 60 -20.50 1.81 -5.54
CA GLY A 60 -21.32 0.69 -5.06
C GLY A 60 -20.48 -0.42 -4.40
N ILE A 61 -19.40 -0.85 -5.08
CA ILE A 61 -18.46 -1.84 -4.54
C ILE A 61 -17.85 -1.34 -3.22
N ASN A 62 -17.36 -0.11 -3.17
CA ASN A 62 -16.76 0.45 -1.96
C ASN A 62 -17.76 0.54 -0.80
N ALA A 63 -19.03 0.92 -1.07
CA ALA A 63 -20.07 0.94 -0.04
C ALA A 63 -20.35 -0.47 0.52
N MET A 64 -20.40 -1.48 -0.35
CA MET A 64 -20.56 -2.88 0.03
C MET A 64 -19.38 -3.37 0.90
N LEU A 65 -18.15 -3.10 0.50
CA LEU A 65 -16.95 -3.54 1.25
C LEU A 65 -16.84 -2.86 2.61
N ARG A 66 -17.15 -1.57 2.71
CA ARG A 66 -17.17 -0.82 3.98
C ARG A 66 -18.17 -1.38 4.98
N SER A 67 -19.23 -2.08 4.53
CA SER A 67 -20.18 -2.74 5.42
C SER A 67 -19.62 -3.99 6.08
N LEU A 68 -18.51 -4.53 5.59
CA LEU A 68 -17.83 -5.73 6.14
C LEU A 68 -16.81 -5.33 7.20
N ASP A 69 -15.86 -4.46 6.85
CA ASP A 69 -14.79 -3.99 7.71
C ASP A 69 -14.12 -2.72 7.11
N PRO A 70 -13.29 -1.99 7.88
CA PRO A 70 -12.62 -0.79 7.36
C PRO A 70 -11.37 -1.09 6.50
N TYR A 71 -10.94 -2.35 6.36
CA TYR A 71 -9.67 -2.73 5.74
C TYR A 71 -9.85 -3.34 4.36
N THR A 72 -11.02 -3.94 4.08
CA THR A 72 -11.30 -4.54 2.79
C THR A 72 -11.47 -3.45 1.73
N THR A 73 -10.58 -3.42 0.74
CA THR A 73 -10.50 -2.36 -0.26
C THR A 73 -10.53 -2.94 -1.67
N TYR A 74 -11.29 -2.31 -2.56
CA TYR A 74 -11.27 -2.59 -3.99
C TYR A 74 -10.28 -1.66 -4.69
N TYR A 75 -9.37 -2.25 -5.45
CA TYR A 75 -8.45 -1.54 -6.33
C TYR A 75 -8.88 -1.75 -7.78
N PRO A 76 -9.50 -0.77 -8.45
CA PRO A 76 -9.78 -0.84 -9.88
C PRO A 76 -8.47 -0.91 -10.69
N GLU A 77 -8.56 -1.33 -11.94
CA GLU A 77 -7.39 -1.56 -12.80
C GLU A 77 -6.48 -0.33 -12.87
N GLN A 78 -7.07 0.87 -13.00
CA GLN A 78 -6.31 2.13 -13.02
C GLN A 78 -5.50 2.38 -11.74
N LYS A 79 -5.96 1.85 -10.58
CA LYS A 79 -5.28 1.97 -9.28
C LYS A 79 -4.35 0.80 -8.95
N MET A 80 -4.29 -0.24 -9.78
CA MET A 80 -3.36 -1.37 -9.57
C MET A 80 -1.90 -0.92 -9.56
N LYS A 81 -1.56 0.12 -10.32
CA LYS A 81 -0.23 0.74 -10.31
C LYS A 81 0.10 1.36 -8.94
N GLU A 82 -0.89 1.98 -8.29
CA GLU A 82 -0.73 2.55 -6.94
C GLU A 82 -0.49 1.44 -5.91
N LEU A 83 -1.25 0.36 -5.97
CA LEU A 83 -1.05 -0.80 -5.10
C LEU A 83 0.34 -1.40 -5.29
N LYS A 84 0.80 -1.58 -6.53
CA LYS A 84 2.15 -2.05 -6.84
C LYS A 84 3.21 -1.10 -6.27
N ASN A 85 3.02 0.21 -6.41
CA ASN A 85 3.93 1.21 -5.86
C ASN A 85 4.00 1.15 -4.33
N LEU A 86 2.87 0.92 -3.67
CA LEU A 86 2.81 0.75 -2.22
C LEU A 86 3.60 -0.48 -1.76
N LEU A 87 3.45 -1.61 -2.45
CA LEU A 87 4.15 -2.86 -2.12
C LEU A 87 5.66 -2.81 -2.42
N THR A 88 6.04 -2.12 -3.50
CA THR A 88 7.45 -2.02 -3.91
C THR A 88 8.18 -0.83 -3.30
N GLY A 89 7.45 0.15 -2.75
CA GLY A 89 8.00 1.44 -2.30
C GLY A 89 8.49 2.33 -3.45
N LYS A 90 8.14 2.00 -4.69
CA LYS A 90 8.54 2.75 -5.89
C LYS A 90 7.36 3.55 -6.42
N TYR A 91 7.61 4.78 -6.77
CA TYR A 91 6.65 5.59 -7.53
C TYR A 91 7.38 6.43 -8.57
N ALA A 92 6.69 6.89 -9.59
CA ALA A 92 7.29 7.80 -10.55
C ALA A 92 6.79 9.23 -10.30
N GLY A 93 7.75 10.16 -10.16
CA GLY A 93 7.45 11.53 -9.82
C GLY A 93 8.71 12.40 -9.78
N VAL A 94 8.66 13.46 -8.98
CA VAL A 94 9.70 14.48 -8.90
C VAL A 94 10.70 14.29 -7.74
N GLY A 95 10.36 13.47 -6.73
CA GLY A 95 11.24 13.25 -5.58
C GLY A 95 11.31 14.44 -4.63
N ALA A 96 10.16 14.89 -4.14
CA ALA A 96 10.09 15.92 -3.12
C ALA A 96 8.93 15.66 -2.15
N VAL A 97 9.11 16.05 -0.90
CA VAL A 97 8.03 16.20 0.06
C VAL A 97 7.33 17.52 -0.18
N ILE A 98 6.00 17.49 -0.24
CA ILE A 98 5.18 18.69 -0.42
C ILE A 98 4.23 18.86 0.76
N ARG A 99 3.87 20.12 1.07
CA ARG A 99 2.93 20.45 2.14
C ARG A 99 2.01 21.59 1.72
N TYR A 100 0.79 21.57 2.20
CA TYR A 100 -0.13 22.68 2.05
C TYR A 100 0.22 23.83 3.00
N ASN A 101 0.27 25.03 2.48
CA ASN A 101 0.41 26.27 3.26
C ASN A 101 -0.95 26.97 3.30
N PHE A 102 -1.58 26.96 4.47
CA PHE A 102 -2.92 27.54 4.66
C PHE A 102 -2.98 29.04 4.47
N GLN A 103 -1.89 29.78 4.80
CA GLN A 103 -1.84 31.24 4.63
C GLN A 103 -1.76 31.62 3.15
N LEU A 104 -1.04 30.84 2.36
CA LEU A 104 -0.85 31.08 0.93
C LEU A 104 -1.90 30.38 0.07
N GLN A 105 -2.71 29.49 0.68
CA GLN A 105 -3.65 28.61 0.00
C GLN A 105 -3.01 27.84 -1.18
N ARG A 106 -1.77 27.38 -0.98
CA ARG A 106 -0.97 26.70 -2.00
C ARG A 106 -0.11 25.60 -1.41
N VAL A 107 0.23 24.65 -2.25
CA VAL A 107 1.21 23.62 -1.92
C VAL A 107 2.62 24.17 -2.11
N CYS A 108 3.50 23.82 -1.18
CA CYS A 108 4.92 24.21 -1.19
C CYS A 108 5.82 22.98 -1.18
N ILE A 109 7.00 23.10 -1.76
CA ILE A 109 8.08 22.12 -1.60
C ILE A 109 8.58 22.20 -0.16
N SER A 110 8.38 21.11 0.60
CA SER A 110 8.88 21.02 1.98
C SER A 110 10.33 20.54 2.00
N GLU A 111 10.65 19.56 1.15
CA GLU A 111 11.99 19.00 1.05
C GLU A 111 12.17 18.31 -0.31
N PRO A 112 13.05 18.79 -1.19
CA PRO A 112 13.47 18.06 -2.37
C PRO A 112 14.51 17.01 -1.96
N TYR A 113 14.35 15.76 -2.38
CA TYR A 113 15.33 14.71 -2.12
C TYR A 113 16.58 14.90 -2.98
N GLU A 114 17.75 14.68 -2.39
CA GLU A 114 19.03 14.74 -3.09
C GLU A 114 19.08 13.77 -4.27
N ASN A 115 19.69 14.17 -5.36
CA ASN A 115 19.85 13.39 -6.60
C ASN A 115 18.50 12.97 -7.25
N MET A 116 17.42 13.69 -6.97
CA MET A 116 16.11 13.48 -7.55
C MET A 116 15.71 14.65 -8.46
N PRO A 117 14.77 14.44 -9.41
CA PRO A 117 14.40 15.43 -10.41
C PRO A 117 14.12 16.84 -9.86
N ALA A 118 13.44 16.93 -8.70
CA ALA A 118 13.16 18.23 -8.07
C ALA A 118 14.43 18.99 -7.69
N ALA A 119 15.39 18.30 -7.08
CA ALA A 119 16.66 18.90 -6.70
C ALA A 119 17.52 19.26 -7.92
N GLU A 120 17.55 18.41 -8.94
CA GLU A 120 18.33 18.59 -10.18
C GLU A 120 17.88 19.84 -10.96
N VAL A 121 16.58 20.14 -11.00
CA VAL A 121 16.06 21.35 -11.62
C VAL A 121 16.16 22.59 -10.71
N GLY A 122 16.80 22.44 -9.55
CA GLY A 122 17.09 23.54 -8.63
C GLY A 122 15.92 23.97 -7.74
N LEU A 123 14.90 23.13 -7.55
CA LEU A 123 13.85 23.38 -6.55
C LEU A 123 14.46 23.35 -5.14
N LYS A 124 13.92 24.18 -4.26
CA LYS A 124 14.40 24.32 -2.88
C LYS A 124 13.23 24.25 -1.89
N LYS A 125 13.56 23.93 -0.66
CA LYS A 125 12.64 24.04 0.46
C LYS A 125 12.01 25.44 0.50
N GLY A 126 10.68 25.50 0.61
CA GLY A 126 9.90 26.73 0.64
C GLY A 126 9.43 27.22 -0.72
N ASP A 127 9.85 26.63 -1.85
CA ASP A 127 9.33 26.99 -3.16
C ASP A 127 7.82 26.74 -3.23
N ILE A 128 7.05 27.75 -3.62
CA ILE A 128 5.58 27.73 -3.70
C ILE A 128 5.19 27.29 -5.11
N ILE A 129 4.40 26.23 -5.23
CA ILE A 129 3.90 25.74 -6.52
C ILE A 129 2.78 26.67 -6.99
N LEU A 130 2.98 27.30 -8.15
CA LEU A 130 2.01 28.21 -8.77
C LEU A 130 1.15 27.48 -9.81
N SER A 131 1.79 26.77 -10.75
CA SER A 131 1.09 26.00 -11.78
C SER A 131 1.89 24.78 -12.23
N ILE A 132 1.17 23.78 -12.76
CA ILE A 132 1.70 22.56 -13.40
C ILE A 132 1.07 22.50 -14.78
N ASP A 133 1.87 22.45 -15.85
CA ASP A 133 1.45 22.54 -17.27
C ASP A 133 0.44 23.68 -17.53
N ASP A 134 0.74 24.83 -16.94
CA ASP A 134 -0.06 26.06 -16.96
C ASP A 134 -1.41 26.00 -16.20
N GLU A 135 -1.78 24.87 -15.61
CA GLU A 135 -2.92 24.76 -14.69
C GLU A 135 -2.59 25.39 -13.33
N ASP A 136 -3.41 26.31 -12.86
CA ASP A 136 -3.24 26.99 -11.56
C ASP A 136 -3.50 26.04 -10.39
N MET A 137 -2.55 25.98 -9.45
CA MET A 137 -2.60 25.15 -8.25
C MET A 137 -3.09 25.90 -6.99
N THR A 138 -3.79 27.03 -7.15
CA THR A 138 -4.41 27.77 -6.03
C THR A 138 -5.55 26.94 -5.43
N ASN A 139 -5.63 26.86 -4.10
CA ASN A 139 -6.67 26.12 -3.37
C ASN A 139 -6.78 24.63 -3.72
N LYS A 140 -5.77 24.05 -4.38
CA LYS A 140 -5.74 22.62 -4.65
C LYS A 140 -5.16 21.87 -3.46
N GLU A 141 -5.79 20.75 -3.11
CA GLU A 141 -5.30 19.86 -2.04
C GLU A 141 -3.95 19.24 -2.37
N VAL A 142 -3.23 18.78 -1.33
CA VAL A 142 -1.92 18.11 -1.50
C VAL A 142 -2.03 16.88 -2.38
N SER A 143 -3.10 16.09 -2.24
CA SER A 143 -3.39 14.93 -3.07
C SER A 143 -3.46 15.29 -4.55
N TYR A 144 -4.24 16.30 -4.89
CA TYR A 144 -4.40 16.79 -6.26
C TYR A 144 -3.08 17.23 -6.89
N VAL A 145 -2.31 18.08 -6.18
CA VAL A 145 -1.00 18.53 -6.65
C VAL A 145 -0.01 17.37 -6.76
N SER A 146 -0.03 16.44 -5.78
CA SER A 146 0.80 15.24 -5.81
C SER A 146 0.54 14.37 -7.05
N ASP A 147 -0.72 14.18 -7.43
CA ASP A 147 -1.09 13.39 -8.59
C ASP A 147 -0.59 14.02 -9.90
N HIS A 148 -0.61 15.35 -10.00
CA HIS A 148 -0.03 16.08 -11.15
C HIS A 148 1.50 16.04 -11.19
N LEU A 149 2.17 15.98 -10.04
CA LEU A 149 3.63 15.80 -9.96
C LEU A 149 4.06 14.36 -10.27
N ARG A 150 3.17 13.38 -10.09
CA ARG A 150 3.37 11.98 -10.46
C ARG A 150 3.02 11.76 -11.94
N GLY A 151 3.37 10.58 -12.45
CA GLY A 151 3.04 10.19 -13.82
C GLY A 151 3.97 9.08 -14.31
N ASP A 152 4.06 8.88 -15.62
CA ASP A 152 4.92 7.84 -16.16
C ASP A 152 6.41 8.24 -16.08
N PRO A 153 7.31 7.27 -15.75
CA PRO A 153 8.74 7.53 -15.78
C PRO A 153 9.17 8.01 -17.17
N GLY A 154 10.00 9.07 -17.19
CA GLY A 154 10.46 9.70 -18.43
C GLY A 154 9.51 10.77 -19.00
N SER A 155 8.26 10.85 -18.54
CA SER A 155 7.38 11.96 -18.91
C SER A 155 7.85 13.27 -18.28
N SER A 156 7.57 14.40 -18.94
CA SER A 156 7.99 15.72 -18.47
C SER A 156 6.79 16.66 -18.40
N PHE A 157 6.89 17.66 -17.55
CA PHE A 157 5.90 18.73 -17.41
C PHE A 157 6.59 20.06 -17.07
N MET A 158 5.87 21.16 -17.21
CA MET A 158 6.33 22.49 -16.85
C MET A 158 5.84 22.87 -15.47
N LEU A 159 6.75 23.09 -14.54
CA LEU A 159 6.44 23.52 -13.17
C LEU A 159 6.79 25.00 -12.99
N LYS A 160 5.80 25.80 -12.59
CA LYS A 160 6.01 27.22 -12.23
C LYS A 160 5.99 27.35 -10.72
N VAL A 161 7.05 27.88 -10.15
CA VAL A 161 7.21 28.10 -8.70
C VAL A 161 7.63 29.51 -8.37
N LYS A 162 7.23 30.01 -7.20
CA LYS A 162 7.75 31.25 -6.61
C LYS A 162 8.66 30.91 -5.44
N ARG A 163 9.86 31.46 -5.43
CA ARG A 163 10.82 31.32 -4.34
C ARG A 163 10.72 32.48 -3.36
N PRO A 164 10.15 32.29 -2.15
CA PRO A 164 9.96 33.38 -1.19
C PRO A 164 11.26 34.08 -0.80
N SER A 165 12.35 33.31 -0.63
CA SER A 165 13.67 33.88 -0.20
C SER A 165 14.27 34.88 -1.16
N THR A 166 13.88 34.86 -2.45
CA THR A 166 14.40 35.78 -3.47
C THR A 166 13.30 36.59 -4.17
N GLY A 167 12.01 36.26 -3.88
CA GLY A 167 10.86 36.83 -4.59
C GLY A 167 10.72 36.39 -6.05
N LYS A 168 11.66 35.62 -6.59
CA LYS A 168 11.70 35.23 -8.01
C LYS A 168 10.67 34.15 -8.33
N THR A 169 10.05 34.25 -9.48
CA THR A 169 9.24 33.21 -10.11
C THR A 169 10.08 32.50 -11.17
N MET A 170 10.03 31.19 -11.19
CA MET A 170 10.77 30.35 -12.13
C MET A 170 9.81 29.39 -12.81
N LYS A 171 10.05 29.11 -14.10
CA LYS A 171 9.37 28.05 -14.84
C LYS A 171 10.42 27.02 -15.23
N VAL A 172 10.31 25.78 -14.76
CA VAL A 172 11.29 24.71 -14.96
C VAL A 172 10.61 23.48 -15.55
N LYS A 173 11.29 22.83 -16.48
CA LYS A 173 10.87 21.54 -17.01
C LYS A 173 11.36 20.44 -16.08
N VAL A 174 10.44 19.63 -15.55
CA VAL A 174 10.76 18.52 -14.67
C VAL A 174 10.46 17.22 -15.40
N THR A 175 11.43 16.29 -15.41
CA THR A 175 11.24 14.96 -15.97
C THR A 175 11.05 13.97 -14.84
N ARG A 176 9.92 13.24 -14.84
CA ARG A 176 9.60 12.25 -13.82
C ARG A 176 10.52 11.06 -13.91
N ARG A 177 10.97 10.57 -12.77
CA ARG A 177 11.74 9.32 -12.65
C ARG A 177 11.09 8.37 -11.66
N THR A 178 11.44 7.09 -11.77
CA THR A 178 11.14 6.13 -10.70
C THR A 178 11.95 6.49 -9.47
N ILE A 179 11.25 6.71 -8.37
CA ILE A 179 11.81 7.09 -7.08
C ILE A 179 11.56 5.94 -6.11
N GLN A 180 12.61 5.50 -5.44
CA GLN A 180 12.52 4.55 -4.35
C GLN A 180 12.41 5.34 -3.05
N LEU A 181 11.26 5.21 -2.36
CA LEU A 181 11.12 5.76 -1.01
C LEU A 181 12.03 4.98 -0.05
N PRO A 182 12.79 5.67 0.82
CA PRO A 182 13.56 4.99 1.84
C PRO A 182 12.62 4.37 2.86
N PHE A 183 12.55 3.05 2.88
CA PHE A 183 11.78 2.30 3.90
C PHE A 183 12.52 2.24 5.25
N LEU A 184 13.83 2.47 5.25
CA LEU A 184 14.70 2.59 6.41
C LEU A 184 15.49 3.91 6.31
N PRO A 185 14.89 5.07 6.66
CA PRO A 185 15.53 6.38 6.46
C PRO A 185 16.67 6.64 7.42
N TYR A 186 16.69 5.98 8.58
CA TYR A 186 17.73 6.18 9.58
C TYR A 186 17.90 4.95 10.47
N TYR A 187 19.14 4.65 10.83
CA TYR A 187 19.50 3.81 11.96
C TYR A 187 20.79 4.33 12.62
N GLY A 188 20.96 4.08 13.90
CA GLY A 188 22.13 4.54 14.64
C GLY A 188 22.11 4.10 16.09
N MET A 189 23.21 4.37 16.81
CA MET A 189 23.31 4.14 18.24
C MET A 189 22.67 5.29 19.01
N LEU A 190 21.93 4.96 20.06
CA LEU A 190 21.47 5.86 21.11
C LEU A 190 22.37 5.68 22.35
N GLU A 191 22.22 6.55 23.32
CA GLU A 191 22.88 6.40 24.63
C GLU A 191 22.48 5.08 25.29
N GLY A 192 23.39 4.51 26.13
CA GLY A 192 23.11 3.27 26.86
C GLY A 192 23.22 1.99 26.02
N SER A 193 24.02 1.99 24.94
CA SER A 193 24.21 0.82 24.06
C SER A 193 22.88 0.33 23.39
N ILE A 194 22.01 1.24 23.06
CA ILE A 194 20.73 0.97 22.40
C ILE A 194 20.87 1.24 20.91
N GLY A 195 20.63 0.22 20.08
CA GLY A 195 20.45 0.42 18.64
C GLY A 195 19.05 0.99 18.34
N TYR A 196 18.96 1.88 17.37
CA TYR A 196 17.71 2.46 16.91
C TYR A 196 17.58 2.26 15.41
N ILE A 197 16.41 1.81 14.96
CA ILE A 197 16.04 1.68 13.55
C ILE A 197 14.72 2.38 13.34
N ASN A 198 14.68 3.40 12.47
CA ASN A 198 13.45 4.01 11.97
C ASN A 198 13.00 3.27 10.70
N PHE A 199 11.81 2.65 10.75
CA PHE A 199 11.34 1.76 9.70
C PHE A 199 9.92 2.13 9.22
N ASN A 200 9.82 2.65 7.99
CA ASN A 200 8.61 3.28 7.47
C ASN A 200 7.69 2.35 6.68
N SER A 201 8.19 1.24 6.12
CA SER A 201 7.34 0.38 5.27
C SER A 201 7.94 -1.00 5.04
N PHE A 202 7.09 -2.02 5.00
CA PHE A 202 7.45 -3.40 4.64
C PHE A 202 7.41 -3.61 3.12
N THR A 203 8.29 -2.93 2.40
CA THR A 203 8.44 -3.07 0.95
C THR A 203 9.44 -4.15 0.58
N GLU A 204 9.47 -4.56 -0.70
CA GLU A 204 10.44 -5.52 -1.21
C GLU A 204 11.88 -5.17 -0.81
N GLN A 205 12.62 -6.16 -0.33
CA GLN A 205 14.00 -6.06 0.17
C GLN A 205 14.17 -5.33 1.52
N SER A 206 13.11 -4.87 2.15
CA SER A 206 13.20 -4.18 3.43
C SER A 206 13.81 -5.06 4.53
N ALA A 207 13.50 -6.35 4.56
CA ALA A 207 14.07 -7.29 5.50
C ALA A 207 15.60 -7.41 5.37
N LYS A 208 16.12 -7.37 4.14
CA LYS A 208 17.57 -7.41 3.88
C LYS A 208 18.28 -6.17 4.46
N GLU A 209 17.71 -5.00 4.28
CA GLU A 209 18.30 -3.75 4.80
C GLU A 209 18.17 -3.65 6.32
N VAL A 210 17.03 -4.07 6.89
CA VAL A 210 16.89 -4.18 8.35
C VAL A 210 17.94 -5.14 8.93
N ARG A 211 18.16 -6.27 8.28
CA ARG A 211 19.22 -7.23 8.69
C ARG A 211 20.60 -6.59 8.67
N ARG A 212 20.92 -5.83 7.61
CA ARG A 212 22.20 -5.12 7.50
C ARG A 212 22.36 -4.09 8.61
N ALA A 213 21.36 -3.25 8.83
CA ALA A 213 21.35 -2.24 9.88
C ALA A 213 21.49 -2.86 11.27
N PHE A 214 20.75 -3.94 11.55
CA PHE A 214 20.84 -4.66 12.83
C PHE A 214 22.25 -5.23 13.09
N ILE A 215 22.84 -5.91 12.10
CA ILE A 215 24.21 -6.45 12.23
C ILE A 215 25.22 -5.33 12.46
N ASP A 216 25.07 -4.19 11.79
CA ASP A 216 25.95 -3.06 11.94
C ASP A 216 25.84 -2.43 13.35
N LEU A 217 24.62 -2.24 13.86
CA LEU A 217 24.38 -1.78 15.23
C LEU A 217 24.98 -2.74 16.27
N ARG A 218 24.87 -4.06 16.07
CA ARG A 218 25.48 -5.05 16.96
C ARG A 218 27.00 -4.95 16.96
N LYS A 219 27.64 -4.72 15.81
CA LYS A 219 29.09 -4.47 15.72
C LYS A 219 29.50 -3.19 16.44
N GLN A 220 28.62 -2.18 16.48
CA GLN A 220 28.85 -0.94 17.23
C GLN A 220 28.60 -1.09 18.74
N GLY A 221 28.19 -2.27 19.21
CA GLY A 221 27.99 -2.57 20.62
C GLY A 221 26.57 -2.42 21.14
N ALA A 222 25.57 -2.39 20.24
CA ALA A 222 24.17 -2.40 20.66
C ALA A 222 23.84 -3.68 21.44
N LYS A 223 23.27 -3.53 22.64
CA LYS A 223 22.81 -4.63 23.51
C LYS A 223 21.29 -4.79 23.46
N SER A 224 20.57 -3.75 23.06
CA SER A 224 19.11 -3.72 22.86
C SER A 224 18.77 -2.95 21.62
N LEU A 225 17.53 -3.10 21.13
CA LEU A 225 17.05 -2.47 19.90
C LEU A 225 15.72 -1.76 20.14
N VAL A 226 15.63 -0.52 19.69
CA VAL A 226 14.37 0.19 19.47
C VAL A 226 14.06 0.12 17.98
N PHE A 227 12.99 -0.59 17.63
CA PHE A 227 12.48 -0.69 16.27
C PHE A 227 11.27 0.22 16.12
N ASP A 228 11.47 1.40 15.54
CA ASP A 228 10.46 2.45 15.46
C ASP A 228 9.56 2.25 14.23
N LEU A 229 8.31 1.91 14.48
CA LEU A 229 7.26 1.71 13.48
C LEU A 229 6.27 2.87 13.40
N ARG A 230 6.57 4.00 14.02
CA ARG A 230 5.69 5.18 13.91
C ARG A 230 5.59 5.63 12.46
N ASN A 231 4.35 5.89 12.01
CA ASN A 231 4.01 6.21 10.62
C ASN A 231 4.27 5.07 9.61
N ASN A 232 4.50 3.83 10.06
CA ASN A 232 4.58 2.68 9.18
C ASN A 232 3.16 2.23 8.80
N GLY A 233 2.80 2.38 7.53
CA GLY A 233 1.49 2.00 6.98
C GLY A 233 1.33 0.51 6.68
N GLY A 234 2.34 -0.32 6.97
CA GLY A 234 2.33 -1.75 6.65
C GLY A 234 3.12 -2.09 5.39
N GLY A 235 2.63 -3.07 4.63
CA GLY A 235 3.24 -3.57 3.38
C GLY A 235 3.17 -5.09 3.25
N SER A 236 4.25 -5.71 2.81
CA SER A 236 4.34 -7.15 2.56
C SER A 236 4.41 -7.96 3.85
N VAL A 237 3.47 -8.89 4.04
CA VAL A 237 3.49 -9.87 5.13
C VAL A 237 4.76 -10.72 5.08
N THR A 238 5.23 -11.10 3.90
CA THR A 238 6.45 -11.90 3.71
C THR A 238 7.69 -11.17 4.24
N GLU A 239 7.82 -9.86 3.98
CA GLU A 239 8.91 -9.04 4.52
C GLU A 239 8.82 -8.93 6.04
N ALA A 240 7.62 -8.73 6.60
CA ALA A 240 7.41 -8.71 8.05
C ALA A 240 7.83 -10.02 8.72
N VAL A 241 7.41 -11.16 8.16
CA VAL A 241 7.83 -12.48 8.65
C VAL A 241 9.34 -12.66 8.54
N SER A 242 9.96 -12.19 7.46
CA SER A 242 11.41 -12.25 7.25
C SER A 242 12.19 -11.41 8.28
N ILE A 243 11.65 -10.26 8.70
CA ILE A 243 12.22 -9.46 9.77
C ILE A 243 12.08 -10.19 11.11
N ILE A 244 10.92 -10.75 11.42
CA ILE A 244 10.69 -11.49 12.67
C ILE A 244 11.54 -12.75 12.75
N ASN A 245 11.85 -13.39 11.63
CA ASN A 245 12.80 -14.52 11.55
C ASN A 245 14.19 -14.19 12.10
N MET A 246 14.56 -12.91 12.17
CA MET A 246 15.88 -12.52 12.71
C MET A 246 15.96 -12.62 14.23
N PHE A 247 14.82 -12.62 14.92
CA PHE A 247 14.72 -12.45 16.36
C PHE A 247 14.09 -13.65 17.09
N LEU A 248 13.24 -14.42 16.42
CA LEU A 248 12.52 -15.54 17.04
C LEU A 248 13.11 -16.90 16.66
N PRO A 249 13.13 -17.87 17.59
CA PRO A 249 13.55 -19.24 17.31
C PRO A 249 12.75 -19.87 16.16
N LYS A 250 13.38 -20.76 15.42
CA LYS A 250 12.76 -21.51 14.33
C LYS A 250 11.50 -22.24 14.78
N GLY A 251 10.49 -22.29 13.91
CA GLY A 251 9.24 -23.01 14.11
C GLY A 251 8.16 -22.24 14.90
N LYS A 252 8.44 -21.02 15.33
CA LYS A 252 7.43 -20.19 16.04
C LYS A 252 6.41 -19.64 15.05
N THR A 253 5.11 -19.70 15.43
CA THR A 253 4.04 -19.06 14.67
C THR A 253 4.15 -17.55 14.80
N VAL A 254 4.21 -16.86 13.67
CA VAL A 254 4.28 -15.40 13.57
C VAL A 254 2.90 -14.80 13.33
N LEU A 255 2.16 -15.39 12.38
CA LEU A 255 0.86 -14.89 11.94
C LEU A 255 0.01 -16.06 11.43
N GLU A 256 -1.28 -16.00 11.71
CA GLU A 256 -2.28 -16.88 11.12
C GLU A 256 -3.29 -16.05 10.30
N MET A 257 -3.48 -16.46 9.06
CA MET A 257 -4.56 -15.95 8.22
C MET A 257 -5.65 -17.01 8.16
N LYS A 258 -6.90 -16.60 8.44
CA LYS A 258 -8.07 -17.51 8.43
C LYS A 258 -9.14 -16.93 7.52
N GLY A 259 -9.67 -17.77 6.66
CA GLY A 259 -10.79 -17.42 5.79
C GLY A 259 -11.88 -18.49 5.86
N LYS A 260 -13.04 -18.21 5.29
CA LYS A 260 -14.17 -19.15 5.24
C LYS A 260 -13.79 -20.46 4.53
N LEU A 261 -12.97 -20.39 3.50
CA LEU A 261 -12.47 -21.56 2.78
C LEU A 261 -11.13 -22.01 3.40
N GLN A 262 -10.96 -23.30 3.65
CA GLN A 262 -9.69 -23.83 4.19
C GLN A 262 -8.46 -23.45 3.36
N ARG A 263 -8.60 -23.39 2.04
CA ARG A 263 -7.50 -22.95 1.14
C ARG A 263 -7.05 -21.51 1.37
N SER A 264 -7.86 -20.70 2.05
CA SER A 264 -7.52 -19.33 2.43
C SER A 264 -6.78 -19.25 3.76
N ASN A 265 -6.67 -20.39 4.49
CA ASN A 265 -5.94 -20.43 5.74
C ASN A 265 -4.45 -20.55 5.45
N HIS A 266 -3.67 -19.70 6.10
CA HIS A 266 -2.22 -19.76 6.01
C HIS A 266 -1.60 -19.46 7.37
N VAL A 267 -0.59 -20.26 7.75
CA VAL A 267 0.17 -20.05 9.00
C VAL A 267 1.60 -19.73 8.63
N TYR A 268 2.00 -18.53 8.93
CA TYR A 268 3.40 -18.09 8.79
C TYR A 268 4.18 -18.46 10.03
N LYS A 269 5.28 -19.16 9.84
CA LYS A 269 6.20 -19.57 10.91
C LYS A 269 7.60 -19.10 10.62
N THR A 270 8.38 -18.93 11.66
CA THR A 270 9.82 -18.74 11.51
C THR A 270 10.47 -19.99 10.93
N THR A 271 11.41 -19.79 9.99
CA THR A 271 12.00 -20.87 9.18
C THR A 271 13.49 -21.07 9.43
N VAL A 272 14.15 -20.08 10.04
CA VAL A 272 15.58 -20.07 10.32
C VAL A 272 15.84 -19.80 11.79
N GLU A 273 17.04 -20.11 12.27
CA GLU A 273 17.46 -19.70 13.60
C GLU A 273 17.69 -18.17 13.66
N PRO A 274 17.48 -17.53 14.82
CA PRO A 274 17.64 -16.11 14.96
C PRO A 274 19.10 -15.70 14.75
N ILE A 275 19.31 -14.47 14.28
CA ILE A 275 20.65 -13.88 14.19
C ILE A 275 21.18 -13.63 15.61
N ASP A 276 20.28 -13.22 16.50
CA ASP A 276 20.55 -12.98 17.89
C ASP A 276 19.23 -13.13 18.68
N SER A 277 19.32 -13.77 19.83
CA SER A 277 18.22 -13.81 20.81
C SER A 277 18.29 -12.55 21.67
N VAL A 278 17.45 -11.61 21.36
CA VAL A 278 17.29 -10.41 22.21
C VAL A 278 16.38 -10.73 23.38
#